data_fdb48ecd04ad2eee37b5e0ed8ff5044b
#
_entry.id   fdb48ecd04ad2eee37b5e0ed8ff5044b
#
_cell.length_a   1.000
_cell.length_b   1.000
_cell.length_c   1.000
_cell.angle_alpha   90.00
_cell.angle_beta   90.00
_cell.angle_gamma   90.00
#
_symmetry.space_group_name_H-M   'P 1'
#
loop_
_entity.id
_entity.type
_entity.pdbx_description
1 polymer ?
#
loop_
_entity_poly.entity_id
_entity_poly.type
_entity_poly.pdbx_seq_one_letter_code
_entity_poly.pdbx_strand_id
1 'polypeptide(L)'
;MMQANVVLDAKGLACPMPIVRTKKKMNELEAGQVLEIQATDKGSTADLQAWAKSTGHEYLGTEAAGDVLHHFLRKGGAEENVTPIPEISLEEFAKKVENDEHLHILDVREVEEYDEAHIPGVVHIPLGEVEKRSNELNKENEIYIICHSGRRSEMAGQTMKKQGFKNLVNVVPGMRDWTGKVE
;
A
#
# COMPACT_ATOMS: atom_id res chain seq x y z
N MET A 1 -32.69 -6.87 1.48
CA MET A 1 -32.09 -5.96 2.48
C MET A 1 -30.82 -6.59 2.99
N MET A 2 -29.68 -5.97 2.71
CA MET A 2 -28.40 -6.47 3.23
C MET A 2 -28.36 -6.26 4.75
N GLN A 3 -27.82 -7.25 5.48
CA GLN A 3 -27.77 -7.20 6.93
C GLN A 3 -26.43 -6.61 7.37
N ALA A 4 -26.43 -5.48 8.07
CA ALA A 4 -25.24 -4.84 8.59
C ALA A 4 -25.05 -5.18 10.07
N ASN A 5 -23.80 -5.33 10.49
CA ASN A 5 -23.41 -5.51 11.89
C ASN A 5 -23.35 -4.16 12.62
N VAL A 6 -22.96 -3.12 11.91
CA VAL A 6 -22.82 -1.76 12.43
C VAL A 6 -23.32 -0.76 11.40
N VAL A 7 -23.93 0.33 11.89
CA VAL A 7 -24.41 1.45 11.07
C VAL A 7 -23.63 2.71 11.39
N LEU A 8 -23.16 3.40 10.36
CA LEU A 8 -22.50 4.69 10.43
C LEU A 8 -23.38 5.78 9.81
N ASP A 9 -23.80 6.74 10.59
CA ASP A 9 -24.49 7.93 10.07
C ASP A 9 -23.45 8.94 9.56
N ALA A 10 -23.43 9.15 8.26
CA ALA A 10 -22.62 10.13 7.55
C ALA A 10 -23.48 11.10 6.71
N LYS A 11 -24.78 11.19 7.02
CA LYS A 11 -25.69 12.12 6.35
C LYS A 11 -25.26 13.57 6.56
N GLY A 12 -25.42 14.40 5.53
CA GLY A 12 -25.04 15.81 5.58
C GLY A 12 -23.55 16.10 5.58
N LEU A 13 -22.71 15.07 5.49
CA LEU A 13 -21.27 15.24 5.38
C LEU A 13 -20.85 15.30 3.91
N ALA A 14 -20.00 16.28 3.60
CA ALA A 14 -19.35 16.41 2.29
C ALA A 14 -18.00 15.67 2.26
N CYS A 15 -17.56 15.27 1.05
CA CYS A 15 -16.24 14.68 0.83
C CYS A 15 -15.12 15.60 1.41
N PRO A 16 -14.12 15.06 2.13
CA PRO A 16 -13.79 13.64 2.32
C PRO A 16 -14.34 13.03 3.63
N MET A 17 -15.18 13.72 4.38
CA MET A 17 -15.58 13.33 5.74
C MET A 17 -16.25 11.94 5.84
N PRO A 18 -17.13 11.52 4.89
CA PRO A 18 -17.68 10.16 4.90
C PRO A 18 -16.60 9.09 4.90
N ILE A 19 -15.55 9.26 4.06
CA ILE A 19 -14.42 8.31 3.98
C ILE A 19 -13.61 8.27 5.29
N VAL A 20 -13.33 9.43 5.87
CA VAL A 20 -12.57 9.53 7.14
C VAL A 20 -13.31 8.79 8.27
N ARG A 21 -14.63 9.00 8.38
CA ARG A 21 -15.44 8.31 9.40
C ARG A 21 -15.57 6.81 9.11
N THR A 22 -15.74 6.44 7.85
CA THR A 22 -15.77 5.02 7.44
C THR A 22 -14.47 4.32 7.82
N LYS A 23 -13.30 4.92 7.54
CA LYS A 23 -12.00 4.37 7.93
C LYS A 23 -11.90 4.14 9.43
N LYS A 24 -12.29 5.14 10.24
CA LYS A 24 -12.26 5.02 11.70
C LYS A 24 -13.18 3.87 12.17
N LYS A 25 -14.41 3.82 11.64
CA LYS A 25 -15.39 2.82 12.06
C LYS A 25 -15.02 1.42 11.59
N MET A 26 -14.44 1.30 10.40
CA MET A 26 -13.98 0.02 9.87
C MET A 26 -12.84 -0.59 10.71
N ASN A 27 -11.98 0.24 11.32
CA ASN A 27 -10.93 -0.26 12.21
C ASN A 27 -11.49 -0.91 13.50
N GLU A 28 -12.68 -0.51 13.93
CA GLU A 28 -13.35 -1.06 15.12
C GLU A 28 -14.08 -2.39 14.84
N LEU A 29 -14.29 -2.77 13.58
CA LEU A 29 -14.96 -4.00 13.20
C LEU A 29 -13.99 -5.18 13.16
N GLU A 30 -14.57 -6.38 13.27
CA GLU A 30 -13.86 -7.63 13.02
C GLU A 30 -13.96 -8.05 11.54
N ALA A 31 -13.01 -8.85 11.08
CA ALA A 31 -13.01 -9.39 9.72
C ALA A 31 -14.34 -10.10 9.38
N GLY A 32 -14.88 -9.80 8.20
CA GLY A 32 -16.15 -10.34 7.74
C GLY A 32 -17.39 -9.57 8.19
N GLN A 33 -17.28 -8.68 9.17
CA GLN A 33 -18.39 -7.83 9.59
C GLN A 33 -18.74 -6.80 8.52
N VAL A 34 -20.02 -6.46 8.44
CA VAL A 34 -20.55 -5.51 7.45
C VAL A 34 -20.88 -4.19 8.13
N LEU A 35 -20.34 -3.10 7.55
CA LEU A 35 -20.65 -1.72 7.89
C LEU A 35 -21.66 -1.17 6.89
N GLU A 36 -22.76 -0.62 7.38
CA GLU A 36 -23.67 0.22 6.61
C GLU A 36 -23.27 1.68 6.81
N ILE A 37 -23.08 2.42 5.73
CA ILE A 37 -22.81 3.87 5.75
C ILE A 37 -24.00 4.58 5.13
N GLN A 38 -24.65 5.45 5.88
CA GLN A 38 -25.76 6.28 5.41
C GLN A 38 -25.21 7.65 4.99
N ALA A 39 -25.27 7.95 3.70
CA ALA A 39 -24.76 9.21 3.12
C ALA A 39 -25.83 9.87 2.25
N THR A 40 -25.76 11.20 2.14
CA THR A 40 -26.59 12.02 1.25
C THR A 40 -25.81 12.60 0.08
N ASP A 41 -24.49 12.46 0.10
CA ASP A 41 -23.63 12.88 -0.99
C ASP A 41 -23.60 11.84 -2.11
N LYS A 42 -23.99 12.22 -3.33
CA LYS A 42 -24.01 11.32 -4.50
C LYS A 42 -22.60 10.84 -4.92
N GLY A 43 -21.55 11.62 -4.64
CA GLY A 43 -20.16 11.24 -4.89
C GLY A 43 -19.68 10.11 -3.99
N SER A 44 -20.32 9.89 -2.84
CA SER A 44 -19.93 8.87 -1.86
C SER A 44 -19.87 7.45 -2.43
N THR A 45 -20.66 7.14 -3.45
CA THR A 45 -20.65 5.80 -4.09
C THR A 45 -19.31 5.51 -4.75
N ALA A 46 -18.83 6.41 -5.60
CA ALA A 46 -17.55 6.22 -6.29
C ALA A 46 -16.38 6.24 -5.30
N ASP A 47 -16.42 7.16 -4.34
CA ASP A 47 -15.37 7.33 -3.33
C ASP A 47 -15.24 6.10 -2.42
N LEU A 48 -16.36 5.56 -1.92
CA LEU A 48 -16.37 4.38 -1.06
C LEU A 48 -15.98 3.10 -1.81
N GLN A 49 -16.34 2.97 -3.09
CA GLN A 49 -15.89 1.87 -3.93
C GLN A 49 -14.37 1.90 -4.15
N ALA A 50 -13.84 3.06 -4.53
CA ALA A 50 -12.41 3.24 -4.73
C ALA A 50 -11.63 3.01 -3.43
N TRP A 51 -12.12 3.55 -2.32
CA TRP A 51 -11.51 3.37 -1.01
C TRP A 51 -11.52 1.89 -0.57
N ALA A 52 -12.64 1.19 -0.69
CA ALA A 52 -12.74 -0.22 -0.32
C ALA A 52 -11.73 -1.06 -1.11
N LYS A 53 -11.64 -0.84 -2.43
CA LYS A 53 -10.69 -1.52 -3.30
C LYS A 53 -9.24 -1.26 -2.90
N SER A 54 -8.90 -0.01 -2.56
CA SER A 54 -7.53 0.36 -2.19
C SER A 54 -7.09 -0.14 -0.82
N THR A 55 -8.07 -0.45 0.06
CA THR A 55 -7.80 -0.86 1.46
C THR A 55 -8.08 -2.35 1.72
N GLY A 56 -8.40 -3.13 0.68
CA GLY A 56 -8.65 -4.56 0.82
C GLY A 56 -10.00 -4.91 1.48
N HIS A 57 -10.92 -3.95 1.53
CA HIS A 57 -12.29 -4.17 1.95
C HIS A 57 -13.19 -4.50 0.74
N GLU A 58 -14.32 -5.15 0.98
CA GLU A 58 -15.27 -5.50 -0.07
C GLU A 58 -16.45 -4.52 -0.06
N TYR A 59 -16.69 -3.88 -1.20
CA TYR A 59 -17.89 -3.08 -1.39
C TYR A 59 -19.03 -3.96 -1.88
N LEU A 60 -20.07 -4.16 -1.05
CA LEU A 60 -21.18 -5.07 -1.33
C LEU A 60 -22.25 -4.45 -2.21
N GLY A 61 -22.44 -3.14 -2.13
CA GLY A 61 -23.43 -2.41 -2.92
C GLY A 61 -23.99 -1.17 -2.24
N THR A 62 -24.93 -0.53 -2.94
CA THR A 62 -25.68 0.62 -2.45
C THR A 62 -27.16 0.38 -2.61
N GLU A 63 -27.94 0.68 -1.59
CA GLU A 63 -29.41 0.76 -1.64
C GLU A 63 -29.82 2.23 -1.46
N ALA A 64 -30.74 2.74 -2.29
CA ALA A 64 -31.23 4.11 -2.18
C ALA A 64 -32.58 4.11 -1.47
N ALA A 65 -32.73 4.95 -0.46
CA ALA A 65 -33.98 5.19 0.26
C ALA A 65 -34.26 6.71 0.30
N GLY A 66 -34.98 7.19 -0.70
CA GLY A 66 -35.15 8.63 -0.92
C GLY A 66 -33.84 9.31 -1.26
N ASP A 67 -33.48 10.32 -0.49
CA ASP A 67 -32.21 11.07 -0.67
C ASP A 67 -31.02 10.44 0.08
N VAL A 68 -31.23 9.32 0.79
CA VAL A 68 -30.21 8.64 1.56
C VAL A 68 -29.70 7.43 0.79
N LEU A 69 -28.38 7.35 0.64
CA LEU A 69 -27.65 6.22 0.07
C LEU A 69 -27.14 5.35 1.22
N HIS A 70 -27.51 4.09 1.22
CA HIS A 70 -27.06 3.08 2.17
C HIS A 70 -25.99 2.23 1.49
N HIS A 71 -24.73 2.48 1.83
CA HIS A 71 -23.60 1.74 1.30
C HIS A 71 -23.23 0.61 2.26
N PHE A 72 -22.98 -0.57 1.73
CA PHE A 72 -22.58 -1.74 2.52
C PHE A 72 -21.16 -2.15 2.18
N LEU A 73 -20.29 -2.15 3.19
CA LEU A 73 -18.91 -2.56 3.07
C LEU A 73 -18.64 -3.71 4.04
N ARG A 74 -18.08 -4.80 3.54
CA ARG A 74 -17.58 -5.89 4.39
C ARG A 74 -16.13 -5.62 4.74
N LYS A 75 -15.82 -5.69 6.02
CA LYS A 75 -14.42 -5.67 6.43
C LYS A 75 -13.72 -6.86 5.81
N GLY A 76 -12.74 -6.58 4.97
CA GLY A 76 -11.87 -7.62 4.41
C GLY A 76 -11.33 -8.47 5.55
N GLY A 77 -11.29 -9.78 5.34
CA GLY A 77 -10.74 -10.70 6.31
C GLY A 77 -9.32 -10.30 6.60
N ALA A 78 -9.04 -10.03 7.85
CA ALA A 78 -7.82 -9.47 8.41
C ALA A 78 -7.14 -8.44 7.47
N GLU A 79 -6.84 -7.22 7.93
CA GLU A 79 -5.46 -6.85 7.70
C GLU A 79 -4.70 -8.18 7.82
N GLU A 80 -4.30 -8.79 6.67
CA GLU A 80 -3.16 -9.69 6.74
C GLU A 80 -2.26 -8.92 7.67
N ASN A 81 -1.87 -9.51 8.80
CA ASN A 81 -0.84 -8.97 9.65
C ASN A 81 0.30 -8.64 8.68
N VAL A 82 0.21 -7.42 8.13
CA VAL A 82 1.21 -6.90 7.22
C VAL A 82 2.34 -6.58 8.17
N THR A 83 3.00 -7.66 8.63
CA THR A 83 4.27 -7.50 9.31
C THR A 83 5.11 -6.70 8.33
N PRO A 84 5.46 -5.46 8.68
CA PRO A 84 6.31 -4.65 7.81
C PRO A 84 7.52 -5.49 7.43
N ILE A 85 8.04 -5.28 6.23
CA ILE A 85 9.28 -5.94 5.86
C ILE A 85 10.40 -5.38 6.75
N PRO A 86 11.41 -6.18 7.10
CA PRO A 86 12.56 -5.70 7.86
C PRO A 86 13.11 -4.43 7.26
N GLU A 87 13.53 -3.50 8.11
CA GLU A 87 14.13 -2.25 7.68
C GLU A 87 15.63 -2.26 7.94
N ILE A 88 16.38 -1.58 7.09
CA ILE A 88 17.81 -1.29 7.29
C ILE A 88 18.02 0.22 7.20
N SER A 89 18.84 0.74 8.09
CA SER A 89 19.24 2.15 8.03
C SER A 89 20.13 2.42 6.82
N LEU A 90 20.07 3.65 6.32
CA LEU A 90 20.88 4.06 5.16
C LEU A 90 22.37 3.91 5.43
N GLU A 91 22.80 4.14 6.67
CA GLU A 91 24.22 3.98 7.06
C GLU A 91 24.69 2.52 7.00
N GLU A 92 23.87 1.59 7.51
CA GLU A 92 24.19 0.16 7.44
C GLU A 92 24.12 -0.37 6.01
N PHE A 93 23.14 0.13 5.24
CA PHE A 93 23.00 -0.21 3.83
C PHE A 93 24.19 0.28 3.01
N ALA A 94 24.67 1.52 3.24
CA ALA A 94 25.85 2.07 2.56
C ALA A 94 27.11 1.20 2.80
N LYS A 95 27.31 0.74 4.04
CA LYS A 95 28.41 -0.18 4.36
C LYS A 95 28.29 -1.51 3.60
N LYS A 96 27.08 -2.01 3.39
CA LYS A 96 26.85 -3.23 2.60
C LYS A 96 27.18 -2.98 1.12
N VAL A 97 26.72 -1.88 0.55
CA VAL A 97 27.02 -1.50 -0.85
C VAL A 97 28.53 -1.36 -1.10
N GLU A 98 29.27 -0.85 -0.13
CA GLU A 98 30.74 -0.72 -0.23
C GLU A 98 31.49 -2.05 -0.14
N ASN A 99 30.93 -3.03 0.58
CA ASN A 99 31.60 -4.31 0.88
C ASN A 99 31.16 -5.47 0.01
N ASP A 100 30.02 -5.36 -0.67
CA ASP A 100 29.43 -6.46 -1.45
C ASP A 100 29.00 -5.98 -2.85
N GLU A 101 29.77 -6.37 -3.86
CA GLU A 101 29.49 -6.06 -5.27
C GLU A 101 28.29 -6.88 -5.85
N HIS A 102 27.77 -7.85 -5.08
CA HIS A 102 26.68 -8.74 -5.53
C HIS A 102 25.36 -8.49 -4.80
N LEU A 103 25.22 -7.34 -4.14
CA LEU A 103 23.96 -6.96 -3.50
C LEU A 103 22.83 -6.84 -4.53
N HIS A 104 21.72 -7.50 -4.23
CA HIS A 104 20.51 -7.35 -5.05
C HIS A 104 19.71 -6.16 -4.54
N ILE A 105 19.73 -5.08 -5.28
CA ILE A 105 19.06 -3.83 -4.95
C ILE A 105 17.97 -3.58 -5.98
N LEU A 106 16.76 -3.26 -5.52
CA LEU A 106 15.62 -2.91 -6.34
C LEU A 106 15.22 -1.46 -6.07
N ASP A 107 15.36 -0.60 -7.07
CA ASP A 107 14.83 0.77 -7.04
C ASP A 107 13.41 0.78 -7.60
N VAL A 108 12.45 1.27 -6.80
CA VAL A 108 11.03 1.31 -7.16
C VAL A 108 10.51 2.72 -7.39
N ARG A 109 11.42 3.67 -7.63
CA ARG A 109 11.05 5.05 -7.99
C ARG A 109 10.53 5.12 -9.43
N GLU A 110 9.97 6.28 -9.78
CA GLU A 110 9.58 6.55 -11.16
C GLU A 110 10.82 6.70 -12.07
N VAL A 111 10.61 6.53 -13.37
CA VAL A 111 11.70 6.56 -14.37
C VAL A 111 12.49 7.85 -14.30
N GLU A 112 11.81 9.00 -14.17
CA GLU A 112 12.43 10.31 -14.10
C GLU A 112 13.36 10.47 -12.88
N GLU A 113 12.92 9.94 -11.71
CA GLU A 113 13.72 9.96 -10.48
C GLU A 113 14.95 9.04 -10.57
N TYR A 114 14.79 7.91 -11.26
CA TYR A 114 15.87 6.96 -11.49
C TYR A 114 16.91 7.51 -12.46
N ASP A 115 16.45 8.11 -13.57
CA ASP A 115 17.32 8.69 -14.61
C ASP A 115 18.09 9.91 -14.11
N GLU A 116 17.54 10.64 -13.12
CA GLU A 116 18.24 11.78 -12.51
C GLU A 116 19.49 11.34 -11.73
N ALA A 117 19.35 10.33 -10.89
CA ALA A 117 20.46 9.72 -10.15
C ALA A 117 20.01 8.41 -9.50
N HIS A 118 20.78 7.34 -9.63
CA HIS A 118 20.53 6.05 -8.97
C HIS A 118 21.82 5.38 -8.49
N ILE A 119 21.69 4.39 -7.62
CA ILE A 119 22.82 3.60 -7.13
C ILE A 119 23.30 2.70 -8.28
N PRO A 120 24.61 2.64 -8.59
CA PRO A 120 25.12 1.81 -9.68
C PRO A 120 24.75 0.33 -9.52
N GLY A 121 24.35 -0.29 -10.64
CA GLY A 121 24.09 -1.72 -10.71
C GLY A 121 22.77 -2.19 -10.08
N VAL A 122 21.86 -1.29 -9.75
CA VAL A 122 20.53 -1.66 -9.22
C VAL A 122 19.56 -2.09 -10.33
N VAL A 123 18.62 -2.97 -10.00
CA VAL A 123 17.50 -3.26 -10.86
C VAL A 123 16.44 -2.18 -10.68
N HIS A 124 15.91 -1.65 -11.77
CA HIS A 124 14.85 -0.64 -11.72
C HIS A 124 13.50 -1.24 -12.17
N ILE A 125 12.54 -1.22 -11.28
CA ILE A 125 11.14 -1.58 -11.56
C ILE A 125 10.25 -0.58 -10.82
N PRO A 126 9.62 0.38 -11.51
CA PRO A 126 8.71 1.33 -10.89
C PRO A 126 7.62 0.63 -10.08
N LEU A 127 7.19 1.23 -8.96
CA LEU A 127 6.21 0.62 -8.05
C LEU A 127 4.97 0.08 -8.77
N GLY A 128 4.47 0.82 -9.77
CA GLY A 128 3.29 0.42 -10.56
C GLY A 128 3.49 -0.84 -11.41
N GLU A 129 4.74 -1.26 -11.65
CA GLU A 129 5.10 -2.43 -12.44
C GLU A 129 5.57 -3.62 -11.60
N VAL A 130 5.82 -3.43 -10.29
CA VAL A 130 6.36 -4.48 -9.41
C VAL A 130 5.52 -5.74 -9.43
N GLU A 131 4.19 -5.62 -9.40
CA GLU A 131 3.30 -6.79 -9.41
C GLU A 131 3.48 -7.67 -10.65
N LYS A 132 3.77 -7.06 -11.81
CA LYS A 132 3.92 -7.76 -13.09
C LYS A 132 5.35 -8.22 -13.35
N ARG A 133 6.35 -7.45 -12.91
CA ARG A 133 7.76 -7.63 -13.27
C ARG A 133 8.64 -8.21 -12.17
N SER A 134 8.15 -8.36 -10.94
CA SER A 134 8.93 -8.99 -9.87
C SER A 134 9.34 -10.44 -10.18
N ASN A 135 8.68 -11.12 -11.11
CA ASN A 135 9.10 -12.44 -11.62
C ASN A 135 10.44 -12.44 -12.37
N GLU A 136 10.96 -11.26 -12.75
CA GLU A 136 12.32 -11.09 -13.29
C GLU A 136 13.40 -11.28 -12.21
N LEU A 137 13.02 -11.21 -10.93
CA LEU A 137 13.91 -11.32 -9.78
C LEU A 137 13.87 -12.73 -9.19
N ASN A 138 15.01 -13.16 -8.62
CA ASN A 138 15.08 -14.45 -7.93
C ASN A 138 14.51 -14.34 -6.51
N LYS A 139 13.47 -15.13 -6.21
CA LYS A 139 12.75 -15.11 -4.94
C LYS A 139 13.55 -15.59 -3.73
N GLU A 140 14.62 -16.33 -3.96
CA GLU A 140 15.49 -16.86 -2.90
C GLU A 140 16.58 -15.85 -2.48
N ASN A 141 16.82 -14.81 -3.30
CA ASN A 141 17.80 -13.78 -2.97
C ASN A 141 17.28 -12.84 -1.87
N GLU A 142 18.22 -12.31 -1.07
CA GLU A 142 17.95 -11.16 -0.22
C GLU A 142 17.91 -9.90 -1.09
N ILE A 143 16.79 -9.19 -1.11
CA ILE A 143 16.56 -8.03 -1.96
C ILE A 143 16.36 -6.79 -1.09
N TYR A 144 17.21 -5.80 -1.29
CA TYR A 144 17.12 -4.48 -0.67
C TYR A 144 16.30 -3.58 -1.57
N ILE A 145 15.14 -3.13 -1.06
CA ILE A 145 14.21 -2.31 -1.83
C ILE A 145 14.39 -0.85 -1.41
N ILE A 146 14.66 0.02 -2.37
CA ILE A 146 14.87 1.44 -2.13
C ILE A 146 13.88 2.28 -2.93
N CYS A 147 13.45 3.39 -2.34
CA CYS A 147 12.70 4.44 -3.02
C CYS A 147 13.15 5.82 -2.50
N HIS A 148 12.37 6.87 -2.73
CA HIS A 148 12.72 8.21 -2.25
C HIS A 148 12.73 8.31 -0.71
N SER A 149 11.73 7.74 0.00
CA SER A 149 11.51 7.97 1.45
C SER A 149 11.15 6.71 2.26
N GLY A 150 11.30 5.51 1.72
CA GLY A 150 10.98 4.25 2.39
C GLY A 150 9.50 3.80 2.26
N ARG A 151 8.58 4.65 1.80
CA ARG A 151 7.13 4.31 1.72
C ARG A 151 6.79 3.45 0.51
N ARG A 152 7.26 3.81 -0.68
CA ARG A 152 7.03 3.04 -1.92
C ARG A 152 7.74 1.68 -1.86
N SER A 153 8.94 1.63 -1.28
CA SER A 153 9.70 0.38 -1.07
C SER A 153 8.99 -0.57 -0.10
N GLU A 154 8.38 -0.06 0.96
CA GLU A 154 7.52 -0.87 1.84
C GLU A 154 6.33 -1.47 1.07
N MET A 155 5.62 -0.66 0.27
CA MET A 155 4.49 -1.13 -0.55
C MET A 155 4.92 -2.19 -1.57
N ALA A 156 6.06 -1.97 -2.23
CA ALA A 156 6.65 -2.94 -3.17
C ALA A 156 6.99 -4.25 -2.47
N GLY A 157 7.63 -4.17 -1.30
CA GLY A 157 7.97 -5.33 -0.49
C GLY A 157 6.75 -6.15 -0.07
N GLN A 158 5.66 -5.49 0.32
CA GLN A 158 4.41 -6.17 0.64
C GLN A 158 3.81 -6.89 -0.58
N THR A 159 3.86 -6.27 -1.76
CA THR A 159 3.42 -6.90 -3.01
C THR A 159 4.27 -8.12 -3.34
N MET A 160 5.59 -8.00 -3.25
CA MET A 160 6.54 -9.10 -3.51
C MET A 160 6.39 -10.23 -2.49
N LYS A 161 6.17 -9.93 -1.20
CA LYS A 161 5.92 -10.92 -0.16
C LYS A 161 4.71 -11.80 -0.49
N LYS A 162 3.62 -11.21 -0.99
CA LYS A 162 2.43 -11.95 -1.46
C LYS A 162 2.73 -12.87 -2.65
N GLN A 163 3.75 -12.56 -3.43
CA GLN A 163 4.21 -13.36 -4.57
C GLN A 163 5.25 -14.43 -4.19
N GLY A 164 5.56 -14.56 -2.89
CA GLY A 164 6.41 -15.60 -2.35
C GLY A 164 7.89 -15.26 -2.17
N PHE A 165 8.25 -13.96 -2.25
CA PHE A 165 9.57 -13.50 -1.84
C PHE A 165 9.71 -13.58 -0.31
N LYS A 166 10.83 -14.09 0.19
CA LYS A 166 11.02 -14.36 1.63
C LYS A 166 11.97 -13.38 2.30
N ASN A 167 12.98 -12.92 1.56
CA ASN A 167 14.11 -12.16 2.08
C ASN A 167 14.08 -10.74 1.50
N LEU A 168 13.20 -9.88 2.03
CA LEU A 168 13.03 -8.51 1.58
C LEU A 168 13.42 -7.56 2.70
N VAL A 169 14.13 -6.49 2.37
CA VAL A 169 14.58 -5.46 3.31
C VAL A 169 14.26 -4.07 2.75
N ASN A 170 13.58 -3.25 3.53
CA ASN A 170 13.26 -1.86 3.18
C ASN A 170 14.40 -0.93 3.58
N VAL A 171 14.95 -0.17 2.65
CA VAL A 171 16.02 0.80 2.92
C VAL A 171 15.40 2.15 3.31
N VAL A 172 15.64 2.59 4.55
CA VAL A 172 15.06 3.81 5.10
C VAL A 172 16.15 4.81 5.55
N PRO A 173 15.95 6.09 5.29
CA PRO A 173 14.82 6.75 4.64
C PRO A 173 14.84 6.71 3.10
N GLY A 174 15.79 6.07 2.45
CA GLY A 174 15.86 5.92 0.99
C GLY A 174 16.73 6.98 0.29
N MET A 175 16.54 7.14 -1.03
CA MET A 175 17.41 7.96 -1.89
C MET A 175 17.47 9.44 -1.51
N ARG A 176 16.45 9.97 -0.84
CA ARG A 176 16.42 11.37 -0.38
C ARG A 176 17.66 11.76 0.44
N ASP A 177 18.14 10.86 1.27
CA ASP A 177 19.26 11.11 2.17
C ASP A 177 20.50 10.25 1.79
N TRP A 178 20.50 9.67 0.60
CA TRP A 178 21.63 8.89 0.09
C TRP A 178 22.83 9.78 -0.20
N THR A 179 24.00 9.41 0.31
CA THR A 179 25.27 10.14 0.13
C THR A 179 26.36 9.29 -0.54
N GLY A 180 26.03 8.05 -0.91
CA GLY A 180 26.94 7.16 -1.61
C GLY A 180 27.06 7.47 -3.11
N LYS A 181 27.73 6.59 -3.84
CA LYS A 181 27.88 6.72 -5.30
C LYS A 181 26.53 6.67 -5.99
N VAL A 182 26.38 7.47 -7.03
CA VAL A 182 25.26 7.47 -7.99
C VAL A 182 25.79 7.54 -9.41
N GLU A 183 24.99 7.06 -10.35
CA GLU A 183 25.18 7.22 -11.80
C GLU A 183 23.91 7.73 -12.47
#